data_50901d7ff6d175d0eac14dbcecfb5efa
#
_entry.id   50901d7ff6d175d0eac14dbcecfb5efa
#
_cell.length_a   1.000
_cell.length_b   1.000
_cell.length_c   1.000
_cell.angle_alpha   90.00
_cell.angle_beta   90.00
_cell.angle_gamma   90.00
#
_symmetry.space_group_name_H-M   'P 1'
#
loop_
_entity.id
_entity.type
_entity.pdbx_description
1 polymer ?
#
loop_
_entity_poly.entity_id
_entity_poly.type
_entity_poly.pdbx_seq_one_letter_code
_entity_poly.pdbx_strand_id
1 'polypeptide(L)'
;MSEFLFLFRGGDGHALQQSPEKWQAHMQKWVQWMGGLKEKGKLLGAQPLNPSGKTVTGSKKVIADGPFMEGKEMVGGYLMCIADNFDEAVEISKDCPILEFADGVVEVREIQQLPSM
;
A
#
# COMPACT_ATOMS: atom_id res chain seq x y z
N MET A 1 10.57 16.60 9.17
CA MET A 1 9.61 15.52 8.88
C MET A 1 9.54 15.29 7.38
N SER A 2 9.41 14.06 6.99
CA SER A 2 9.35 13.68 5.58
C SER A 2 8.06 12.92 5.29
N GLU A 3 7.70 12.87 4.01
CA GLU A 3 6.56 12.11 3.55
C GLU A 3 7.04 10.79 2.97
N PHE A 4 6.29 9.73 3.24
CA PHE A 4 6.62 8.38 2.79
C PHE A 4 5.43 7.75 2.09
N LEU A 5 5.74 6.92 1.11
CA LEU A 5 4.75 6.15 0.37
C LEU A 5 4.97 4.67 0.71
N PHE A 6 3.91 4.01 1.14
CA PHE A 6 3.92 2.57 1.33
C PHE A 6 3.17 1.94 0.16
N LEU A 7 3.83 1.00 -0.51
CA LEU A 7 3.23 0.24 -1.59
C LEU A 7 2.99 -1.19 -1.09
N PHE A 8 1.75 -1.65 -1.23
CA PHE A 8 1.36 -2.96 -0.73
C PHE A 8 1.33 -3.97 -1.86
N ARG A 9 2.01 -5.10 -1.67
CA ARG A 9 2.08 -6.17 -2.65
C ARG A 9 1.77 -7.50 -2.00
N GLY A 10 1.27 -8.45 -2.80
CA GLY A 10 0.91 -9.75 -2.31
C GLY A 10 -0.24 -9.69 -1.33
N GLY A 11 -0.33 -10.70 -0.48
CA GLY A 11 -1.32 -10.71 0.60
C GLY A 11 -2.75 -10.56 0.09
N ASP A 12 -3.10 -11.20 -1.03
CA ASP A 12 -4.43 -11.04 -1.62
C ASP A 12 -5.54 -11.54 -0.70
N GLY A 13 -5.21 -12.36 0.29
CA GLY A 13 -6.19 -12.83 1.24
C GLY A 13 -7.28 -13.69 0.64
N HIS A 14 -7.00 -14.32 -0.50
CA HIS A 14 -8.02 -15.08 -1.22
C HIS A 14 -8.73 -16.10 -0.32
N ALA A 15 -7.97 -16.82 0.50
CA ALA A 15 -8.55 -17.78 1.44
C ALA A 15 -9.42 -17.10 2.49
N LEU A 16 -9.08 -15.90 2.93
CA LEU A 16 -9.89 -15.13 3.89
C LEU A 16 -11.18 -14.62 3.26
N GLN A 17 -11.15 -14.30 1.97
CA GLN A 17 -12.33 -13.79 1.28
C GLN A 17 -13.44 -14.83 1.22
N GLN A 18 -13.09 -16.11 1.36
CA GLN A 18 -14.07 -17.19 1.40
C GLN A 18 -14.74 -17.32 2.77
N SER A 19 -14.25 -16.60 3.78
CA SER A 19 -14.84 -16.57 5.12
C SER A 19 -15.18 -15.12 5.46
N PRO A 20 -16.47 -14.72 5.38
CA PRO A 20 -16.85 -13.33 5.67
C PRO A 20 -16.39 -12.83 7.03
N GLU A 21 -16.47 -13.69 8.04
CA GLU A 21 -16.09 -13.29 9.39
C GLU A 21 -14.58 -13.01 9.49
N LYS A 22 -13.76 -13.84 8.88
CA LYS A 22 -12.30 -13.66 8.90
C LYS A 22 -11.89 -12.45 8.08
N TRP A 23 -12.55 -12.25 6.96
CA TRP A 23 -12.31 -11.07 6.12
C TRP A 23 -12.63 -9.79 6.87
N GLN A 24 -13.79 -9.76 7.53
CA GLN A 24 -14.20 -8.59 8.29
C GLN A 24 -13.23 -8.30 9.44
N ALA A 25 -12.79 -9.33 10.15
CA ALA A 25 -11.80 -9.17 11.22
C ALA A 25 -10.48 -8.61 10.69
N HIS A 26 -10.04 -9.09 9.53
CA HIS A 26 -8.84 -8.57 8.88
C HIS A 26 -9.00 -7.09 8.51
N MET A 27 -10.14 -6.74 7.91
CA MET A 27 -10.39 -5.36 7.51
C MET A 27 -10.46 -4.41 8.71
N GLN A 28 -10.96 -4.90 9.86
CA GLN A 28 -10.94 -4.08 11.08
C GLN A 28 -9.53 -3.74 11.52
N LYS A 29 -8.58 -4.64 11.32
CA LYS A 29 -7.17 -4.36 11.63
C LYS A 29 -6.63 -3.23 10.77
N TRP A 30 -7.00 -3.19 9.49
CA TRP A 30 -6.63 -2.08 8.60
C TRP A 30 -7.21 -0.76 9.12
N VAL A 31 -8.47 -0.76 9.50
CA VAL A 31 -9.13 0.44 10.03
C VAL A 31 -8.43 0.92 11.29
N GLN A 32 -8.08 0.00 12.19
CA GLN A 32 -7.39 0.36 13.43
C GLN A 32 -5.99 0.91 13.17
N TRP A 33 -5.24 0.30 12.26
CA TRP A 33 -3.91 0.76 11.92
C TRP A 33 -3.94 2.15 11.31
N MET A 34 -4.78 2.34 10.30
CA MET A 34 -4.94 3.65 9.67
C MET A 34 -5.51 4.70 10.63
N GLY A 35 -6.46 4.29 11.47
CA GLY A 35 -7.04 5.18 12.46
C GLY A 35 -6.03 5.69 13.47
N GLY A 36 -5.11 4.81 13.90
CA GLY A 36 -4.03 5.22 14.78
C GLY A 36 -3.10 6.24 14.15
N LEU A 37 -2.79 6.06 12.86
CA LEU A 37 -1.98 7.02 12.12
C LEU A 37 -2.70 8.36 11.97
N LYS A 38 -4.00 8.31 11.72
CA LYS A 38 -4.81 9.51 11.57
C LYS A 38 -4.86 10.30 12.88
N GLU A 39 -5.05 9.62 14.00
CA GLU A 39 -5.08 10.26 15.31
C GLU A 39 -3.76 10.99 15.63
N LYS A 40 -2.65 10.43 15.18
CA LYS A 40 -1.34 11.03 15.39
C LYS A 40 -1.03 12.13 14.38
N GLY A 41 -1.93 12.41 13.45
CA GLY A 41 -1.73 13.39 12.41
C GLY A 41 -0.72 12.96 11.35
N LYS A 42 -0.46 11.65 11.24
CA LYS A 42 0.57 11.13 10.33
C LYS A 42 0.01 10.61 9.01
N LEU A 43 -1.29 10.34 8.94
CA LEU A 43 -1.90 9.80 7.72
C LEU A 43 -2.22 10.91 6.74
N LEU A 44 -1.66 10.81 5.52
CA LEU A 44 -1.95 11.75 4.44
C LEU A 44 -3.01 11.22 3.48
N GLY A 45 -3.05 9.91 3.28
CA GLY A 45 -4.04 9.31 2.40
C GLY A 45 -3.74 7.84 2.18
N ALA A 46 -4.75 7.09 1.77
CA ALA A 46 -4.59 5.66 1.48
C ALA A 46 -5.72 5.22 0.57
N GLN A 47 -5.43 4.34 -0.38
CA GLN A 47 -6.44 3.80 -1.28
C GLN A 47 -6.07 2.38 -1.68
N PRO A 48 -7.04 1.46 -1.71
CA PRO A 48 -6.87 0.20 -2.40
C PRO A 48 -7.01 0.41 -3.90
N LEU A 49 -6.45 -0.50 -4.68
CA LEU A 49 -6.49 -0.41 -6.14
C LEU A 49 -7.19 -1.63 -6.71
N ASN A 50 -7.97 -1.41 -7.77
CA ASN A 50 -8.54 -2.52 -8.52
C ASN A 50 -7.42 -3.27 -9.27
N PRO A 51 -7.59 -4.58 -9.52
CA PRO A 51 -6.54 -5.35 -10.17
C PRO A 51 -6.40 -5.08 -11.66
N SER A 52 -7.38 -4.42 -12.28
CA SER A 52 -7.33 -4.11 -13.70
C SER A 52 -6.67 -2.75 -13.93
N GLY A 53 -6.06 -2.59 -15.08
CA GLY A 53 -5.45 -1.31 -15.43
C GLY A 53 -4.92 -1.34 -16.85
N LYS A 54 -4.25 -0.26 -17.21
CA LYS A 54 -3.62 -0.13 -18.53
C LYS A 54 -2.24 0.48 -18.35
N THR A 55 -1.33 0.11 -19.24
CA THR A 55 0.00 0.70 -19.28
C THR A 55 0.17 1.48 -20.56
N VAL A 56 0.95 2.55 -20.49
CA VAL A 56 1.37 3.32 -21.66
C VAL A 56 2.89 3.32 -21.65
N THR A 57 3.49 2.87 -22.73
CA THR A 57 4.93 2.59 -22.76
C THR A 57 5.64 3.34 -23.86
N GLY A 58 6.74 4.00 -23.49
CA GLY A 58 7.72 4.56 -24.41
C GLY A 58 7.26 5.82 -25.14
N SER A 59 8.16 6.33 -25.99
CA SER A 59 7.90 7.55 -26.74
C SER A 59 6.78 7.40 -27.77
N LYS A 60 6.53 6.16 -28.20
CA LYS A 60 5.43 5.86 -29.13
C LYS A 60 4.11 5.68 -28.41
N LYS A 61 4.11 5.71 -27.08
CA LYS A 61 2.90 5.66 -26.26
C LYS A 61 2.05 4.42 -26.54
N VAL A 62 2.71 3.26 -26.55
CA VAL A 62 2.04 1.99 -26.77
C VAL A 62 1.16 1.66 -25.58
N ILE A 63 -0.11 1.42 -25.81
CA ILE A 63 -1.10 1.13 -24.77
C ILE A 63 -1.32 -0.36 -24.71
N ALA A 64 -1.29 -0.92 -23.52
CA ALA A 64 -1.56 -2.33 -23.28
C ALA A 64 -2.40 -2.46 -22.01
N ASP A 65 -3.15 -3.55 -21.94
CA ASP A 65 -3.83 -3.91 -20.70
C ASP A 65 -2.78 -4.36 -19.69
N GLY A 66 -2.95 -3.99 -18.45
CA GLY A 66 -2.01 -4.36 -17.42
C GLY A 66 -2.53 -4.00 -16.05
N PRO A 67 -1.68 -4.19 -15.06
CA PRO A 67 -0.33 -4.76 -15.14
C PRO A 67 -0.36 -6.27 -15.37
N PHE A 68 0.55 -6.78 -16.23
CA PHE A 68 0.72 -8.21 -16.46
C PHE A 68 1.80 -8.72 -15.52
N MET A 69 1.51 -8.70 -14.22
CA MET A 69 2.47 -9.12 -13.19
C MET A 69 1.86 -10.25 -12.40
N GLU A 70 2.72 -11.07 -11.83
CA GLU A 70 2.30 -12.06 -10.85
C GLU A 70 1.55 -11.36 -9.71
N GLY A 71 0.49 -11.98 -9.18
CA GLY A 71 -0.33 -11.35 -8.14
C GLY A 71 0.47 -10.80 -6.97
N LYS A 72 1.52 -11.53 -6.56
CA LYS A 72 2.38 -11.13 -5.44
C LYS A 72 3.25 -9.92 -5.74
N GLU A 73 3.43 -9.55 -7.02
CA GLU A 73 4.22 -8.40 -7.43
C GLU A 73 3.35 -7.19 -7.76
N MET A 74 2.05 -7.41 -7.90
CA MET A 74 1.12 -6.34 -8.23
C MET A 74 0.90 -5.45 -7.03
N VAL A 75 0.96 -4.14 -7.24
CA VAL A 75 0.63 -3.17 -6.20
C VAL A 75 -0.89 -3.15 -6.03
N GLY A 76 -1.36 -3.60 -4.88
CA GLY A 76 -2.79 -3.67 -4.58
C GLY A 76 -3.33 -2.47 -3.83
N GLY A 77 -2.46 -1.54 -3.44
CA GLY A 77 -2.88 -0.34 -2.74
C GLY A 77 -1.68 0.47 -2.28
N TYR A 78 -1.97 1.64 -1.72
CA TYR A 78 -0.91 2.50 -1.20
C TYR A 78 -1.40 3.29 0.00
N LEU A 79 -0.44 3.79 0.78
CA LEU A 79 -0.69 4.69 1.89
C LEU A 79 0.43 5.73 1.92
N MET A 80 0.06 6.99 2.15
CA MET A 80 1.02 8.07 2.34
C MET A 80 0.97 8.52 3.78
N CYS A 81 2.14 8.67 4.39
CA CYS A 81 2.23 9.10 5.77
C CYS A 81 3.41 10.04 6.00
N ILE A 82 3.41 10.69 7.17
CA ILE A 82 4.50 11.55 7.61
C ILE A 82 5.28 10.79 8.67
N ALA A 83 6.60 10.82 8.59
CA ALA A 83 7.48 10.27 9.61
C ALA A 83 8.72 11.16 9.74
N ASP A 84 9.39 11.07 10.88
CA ASP A 84 10.57 11.89 11.13
C ASP A 84 11.76 11.46 10.29
N ASN A 85 11.87 10.17 10.03
CA ASN A 85 12.96 9.60 9.26
C ASN A 85 12.54 8.25 8.70
N PHE A 86 13.45 7.63 7.92
CA PHE A 86 13.19 6.36 7.28
C PHE A 86 12.95 5.24 8.30
N ASP A 87 13.72 5.24 9.38
CA ASP A 87 13.58 4.21 10.42
C ASP A 87 12.19 4.24 11.06
N GLU A 88 11.66 5.43 11.32
CA GLU A 88 10.30 5.54 11.86
C GLU A 88 9.27 5.04 10.86
N ALA A 89 9.43 5.39 9.57
CA ALA A 89 8.52 4.91 8.55
C ALA A 89 8.51 3.39 8.47
N VAL A 90 9.67 2.76 8.55
CA VAL A 90 9.78 1.30 8.57
C VAL A 90 9.07 0.71 9.79
N GLU A 91 9.25 1.32 10.96
CA GLU A 91 8.57 0.83 12.16
C GLU A 91 7.05 0.93 12.03
N ILE A 92 6.54 2.02 11.44
CA ILE A 92 5.11 2.17 11.16
C ILE A 92 4.64 1.03 10.24
N SER A 93 5.41 0.72 9.21
CA SER A 93 5.04 -0.29 8.22
C SER A 93 4.95 -1.69 8.80
N LYS A 94 5.70 -1.98 9.87
CA LYS A 94 5.70 -3.31 10.48
C LYS A 94 4.35 -3.71 11.08
N ASP A 95 3.52 -2.73 11.39
CA ASP A 95 2.19 -3.00 11.96
C ASP A 95 1.12 -3.12 10.89
N CYS A 96 1.50 -3.06 9.62
CA CYS A 96 0.54 -3.16 8.52
C CYS A 96 -0.06 -4.57 8.45
N PRO A 97 -1.40 -4.68 8.41
CA PRO A 97 -2.04 -6.00 8.40
C PRO A 97 -1.72 -6.89 7.20
N ILE A 98 -1.21 -6.31 6.09
CA ILE A 98 -0.83 -7.15 4.94
C ILE A 98 0.29 -8.12 5.30
N LEU A 99 1.07 -7.80 6.33
CA LEU A 99 2.18 -8.66 6.77
C LEU A 99 1.69 -9.90 7.54
N GLU A 100 0.40 -10.02 7.80
CA GLU A 100 -0.16 -11.27 8.31
C GLU A 100 -0.07 -12.40 7.28
N PHE A 101 0.01 -12.05 6.01
CA PHE A 101 0.15 -13.03 4.93
C PHE A 101 1.63 -13.26 4.64
N ALA A 102 1.99 -14.52 4.42
CA ALA A 102 3.40 -14.88 4.20
C ALA A 102 4.00 -14.17 2.99
N ASP A 103 3.18 -13.88 1.97
CA ASP A 103 3.61 -13.19 0.77
C ASP A 103 3.33 -11.69 0.78
N GLY A 104 2.86 -11.16 1.91
CA GLY A 104 2.60 -9.72 2.03
C GLY A 104 3.88 -8.92 2.08
N VAL A 105 3.91 -7.81 1.34
CA VAL A 105 5.07 -6.92 1.27
C VAL A 105 4.62 -5.48 1.40
N VAL A 106 5.34 -4.72 2.21
CA VAL A 106 5.21 -3.26 2.23
C VAL A 106 6.52 -2.68 1.74
N GLU A 107 6.49 -2.02 0.59
CA GLU A 107 7.66 -1.30 0.10
C GLU A 107 7.57 0.13 0.62
N VAL A 108 8.59 0.57 1.34
CA VAL A 108 8.64 1.90 1.97
C VAL A 108 9.53 2.79 1.12
N ARG A 109 8.96 3.88 0.58
CA ARG A 109 9.69 4.83 -0.24
C ARG A 109 9.53 6.24 0.32
N GLU A 110 10.63 6.96 0.43
CA GLU A 110 10.55 8.37 0.79
C GLU A 110 10.13 9.18 -0.43
N ILE A 111 9.16 10.09 -0.24
CA ILE A 111 8.69 10.93 -1.33
C ILE A 111 9.68 12.08 -1.52
N GLN A 112 10.16 12.23 -2.74
CA GLN A 112 11.09 13.29 -3.07
C GLN A 112 10.36 14.63 -3.09
N GLN A 113 10.90 15.61 -2.39
CA GLN A 113 10.36 16.96 -2.42
C GLN A 113 10.87 17.65 -3.67
N LEU A 114 9.94 18.04 -4.54
CA LEU A 114 10.29 18.76 -5.74
C LEU A 114 10.35 20.27 -5.44
N PRO A 115 11.22 21.02 -6.16
CA PRO A 115 11.19 22.46 -6.04
C PRO A 115 9.82 23.01 -6.41
N SER A 116 9.49 24.14 -5.84
CA SER A 116 8.24 24.82 -6.14
C SER A 116 8.13 25.11 -7.63
N MET A 117 7.02 24.72 -8.23
CA MET A 117 6.78 24.93 -9.66
C MET A 117 5.62 25.87 -9.87
#